data_4369d294f0ddb398b16e99456007f7d5
#
_entry.id   4369d294f0ddb398b16e99456007f7d5
#
_cell.length_a   1.000
_cell.length_b   1.000
_cell.length_c   1.000
_cell.angle_alpha   90.00
_cell.angle_beta   90.00
_cell.angle_gamma   90.00
#
_symmetry.space_group_name_H-M   'P 1'
#
loop_
_entity.id
_entity.type
_entity.pdbx_description
1 polymer ?
#
loop_
_entity_poly.entity_id
_entity_poly.type
_entity_poly.pdbx_seq_one_letter_code
_entity_poly.pdbx_strand_id
1 'polypeptide(L)'
;CFSKEESYCIKVEKDITGEWLLKKLADVAEKAETYAMFHLKESMEQVTIRNQANCFDVSVAAYLLNPLKNNYTWEDVAREHLGLMIDEKIDQDMKACYESYVNYASVEVLRQKLRDTKMDTLFRDIEMPLVFTLFDMEQNGIRVEADALKQYGDQLAGKIAELEKEIYEEAGET
;
A
#
# COMPACT_ATOMS: atom_id res chain seq x y z
N CYS A 1 12.88 4.88 10.00
CA CYS A 1 13.18 4.64 11.42
C CYS A 1 14.25 3.57 11.53
N PHE A 2 15.27 3.81 12.35
CA PHE A 2 16.38 2.89 12.53
C PHE A 2 16.35 2.18 13.89
N SER A 3 15.63 2.74 14.85
CA SER A 3 15.47 2.17 16.18
C SER A 3 14.17 2.69 16.83
N LYS A 4 13.87 2.21 18.02
CA LYS A 4 12.73 2.72 18.80
C LYS A 4 12.87 4.18 19.24
N GLU A 5 14.08 4.70 19.22
CA GLU A 5 14.42 6.03 19.74
C GLU A 5 14.77 7.03 18.63
N GLU A 6 15.02 6.54 17.40
CA GLU A 6 15.52 7.37 16.31
C GLU A 6 14.67 7.24 15.05
N SER A 7 14.02 8.32 14.67
CA SER A 7 13.33 8.48 13.38
C SER A 7 13.82 9.77 12.73
N TYR A 8 14.10 9.71 11.43
CA TYR A 8 14.65 10.83 10.68
C TYR A 8 13.70 11.24 9.55
N CYS A 9 13.46 12.55 9.44
CA CYS A 9 12.84 13.15 8.28
C CYS A 9 13.93 13.87 7.47
N ILE A 10 14.11 13.46 6.21
CA ILE A 10 15.11 14.04 5.32
C ILE A 10 14.40 14.86 4.24
N LYS A 11 14.65 16.17 4.24
CA LYS A 11 14.07 17.08 3.23
C LYS A 11 14.94 17.10 1.97
N VAL A 12 14.28 17.10 0.82
CA VAL A 12 14.93 17.30 -0.47
C VAL A 12 15.15 18.80 -0.66
N GLU A 13 16.32 19.27 -0.25
CA GLU A 13 16.73 20.68 -0.29
C GLU A 13 18.20 20.81 -0.62
N LYS A 14 18.58 21.90 -1.29
CA LYS A 14 19.98 22.26 -1.59
C LYS A 14 20.75 21.13 -2.29
N ASP A 15 21.71 20.54 -1.60
CA ASP A 15 22.61 19.49 -2.13
C ASP A 15 21.95 18.08 -2.08
N ILE A 16 20.83 17.93 -1.40
CA ILE A 16 20.08 16.67 -1.32
C ILE A 16 19.03 16.67 -2.42
N THR A 17 19.32 16.00 -3.54
CA THR A 17 18.35 15.80 -4.62
C THR A 17 17.46 14.58 -4.36
N GLY A 18 16.25 14.55 -4.93
CA GLY A 18 15.36 13.40 -4.85
C GLY A 18 16.01 12.13 -5.38
N GLU A 19 16.71 12.20 -6.51
CA GLU A 19 17.42 11.06 -7.11
C GLU A 19 18.50 10.50 -6.17
N TRP A 20 19.30 11.38 -5.58
CA TRP A 20 20.31 10.97 -4.61
C TRP A 20 19.68 10.27 -3.40
N LEU A 21 18.58 10.84 -2.86
CA LEU A 21 17.89 10.27 -1.71
C LEU A 21 17.29 8.90 -2.03
N LEU A 22 16.60 8.75 -3.17
CA LEU A 22 16.01 7.48 -3.60
C LEU A 22 17.08 6.40 -3.79
N LYS A 23 18.24 6.75 -4.37
CA LYS A 23 19.37 5.83 -4.49
C LYS A 23 19.88 5.38 -3.11
N LYS A 24 19.99 6.30 -2.15
CA LYS A 24 20.40 5.97 -0.78
C LYS A 24 19.37 5.10 -0.07
N LEU A 25 18.10 5.35 -0.27
CA LEU A 25 17.03 4.50 0.27
C LEU A 25 17.09 3.09 -0.31
N ALA A 26 17.34 2.94 -1.61
CA ALA A 26 17.54 1.64 -2.24
C ALA A 26 18.75 0.89 -1.66
N ASP A 27 19.88 1.59 -1.43
CA ASP A 27 21.06 1.00 -0.80
C ASP A 27 20.79 0.55 0.66
N VAL A 28 19.97 1.29 1.39
CA VAL A 28 19.53 0.94 2.76
C VAL A 28 18.59 -0.26 2.72
N ALA A 29 17.61 -0.25 1.84
CA ALA A 29 16.65 -1.35 1.68
C ALA A 29 17.37 -2.68 1.37
N GLU A 30 18.41 -2.65 0.52
CA GLU A 30 19.20 -3.85 0.17
C GLU A 30 19.95 -4.44 1.36
N LYS A 31 20.46 -3.58 2.28
CA LYS A 31 21.32 -3.97 3.39
C LYS A 31 20.59 -4.18 4.71
N ALA A 32 19.37 -3.69 4.82
CA ALA A 32 18.59 -3.83 6.02
C ALA A 32 18.27 -5.30 6.31
N GLU A 33 18.23 -5.69 7.57
CA GLU A 33 17.74 -7.00 7.99
C GLU A 33 16.26 -7.15 7.67
N THR A 34 15.49 -6.09 7.89
CA THR A 34 14.09 -5.98 7.46
C THR A 34 13.84 -4.60 6.89
N TYR A 35 13.29 -4.54 5.70
CA TYR A 35 12.78 -3.33 5.07
C TYR A 35 11.26 -3.33 5.14
N ALA A 36 10.72 -2.60 6.11
CA ALA A 36 9.29 -2.53 6.36
C ALA A 36 8.68 -1.25 5.79
N MET A 37 7.61 -1.41 5.04
CA MET A 37 6.85 -0.29 4.47
C MET A 37 5.34 -0.55 4.60
N PHE A 38 4.60 0.52 4.79
CA PHE A 38 3.17 0.53 4.59
C PHE A 38 2.92 0.76 3.09
N HIS A 39 2.17 -0.15 2.43
CA HIS A 39 2.01 -0.16 0.97
C HIS A 39 3.34 -0.27 0.20
N LEU A 40 4.03 -1.38 0.39
CA LEU A 40 5.33 -1.65 -0.24
C LEU A 40 5.28 -1.52 -1.77
N LYS A 41 4.20 -2.00 -2.41
CA LYS A 41 4.04 -1.95 -3.86
C LYS A 41 4.11 -0.52 -4.40
N GLU A 42 3.40 0.41 -3.77
CA GLU A 42 3.39 1.81 -4.16
C GLU A 42 4.77 2.46 -3.95
N SER A 43 5.50 2.06 -2.91
CA SER A 43 6.86 2.57 -2.68
C SER A 43 7.87 2.11 -3.74
N MET A 44 7.62 0.97 -4.38
CA MET A 44 8.48 0.43 -5.46
C MET A 44 8.44 1.26 -6.74
N GLU A 45 7.44 2.10 -6.93
CA GLU A 45 7.42 3.07 -8.04
C GLU A 45 8.57 4.07 -7.96
N GLN A 46 9.06 4.34 -6.76
CA GLN A 46 10.10 5.33 -6.51
C GLN A 46 11.43 4.69 -6.07
N VAL A 47 11.37 3.61 -5.30
CA VAL A 47 12.56 2.96 -4.72
C VAL A 47 12.76 1.58 -5.33
N THR A 48 13.91 1.39 -5.98
CA THR A 48 14.26 0.08 -6.52
C THR A 48 14.59 -0.92 -5.40
N ILE A 49 13.77 -1.96 -5.26
CA ILE A 49 13.97 -3.04 -4.29
C ILE A 49 14.68 -4.20 -4.99
N ARG A 50 15.89 -4.53 -4.53
CA ARG A 50 16.69 -5.64 -5.06
C ARG A 50 16.58 -6.91 -4.22
N ASN A 51 16.52 -6.73 -2.89
CA ASN A 51 16.39 -7.84 -1.95
C ASN A 51 14.93 -7.98 -1.51
N GLN A 52 14.18 -8.84 -2.18
CA GLN A 52 12.77 -9.10 -1.85
C GLN A 52 12.61 -9.89 -0.53
N ALA A 53 13.61 -10.71 -0.18
CA ALA A 53 13.53 -11.60 0.98
C ALA A 53 13.51 -10.87 2.33
N ASN A 54 14.02 -9.64 2.39
CA ASN A 54 14.03 -8.82 3.60
C ASN A 54 12.84 -7.86 3.71
N CYS A 55 11.96 -7.84 2.72
CA CYS A 55 10.81 -6.94 2.69
C CYS A 55 9.67 -7.41 3.58
N PHE A 56 8.96 -6.44 4.16
CA PHE A 56 7.78 -6.65 4.97
C PHE A 56 6.73 -5.58 4.67
N ASP A 57 5.62 -5.98 4.06
CA ASP A 57 4.49 -5.07 3.83
C ASP A 57 3.57 -5.06 5.05
N VAL A 58 3.56 -3.93 5.75
CA VAL A 58 2.77 -3.72 6.98
C VAL A 58 1.27 -3.75 6.69
N SER A 59 0.84 -3.22 5.54
CA SER A 59 -0.57 -3.17 5.16
C SER A 59 -1.11 -4.56 4.84
N VAL A 60 -0.35 -5.38 4.12
CA VAL A 60 -0.71 -6.78 3.82
C VAL A 60 -0.77 -7.62 5.09
N ALA A 61 0.20 -7.46 5.99
CA ALA A 61 0.19 -8.15 7.28
C ALA A 61 -1.04 -7.78 8.12
N ALA A 62 -1.39 -6.49 8.19
CA ALA A 62 -2.58 -6.03 8.91
C ALA A 62 -3.87 -6.54 8.29
N TYR A 63 -3.97 -6.54 6.95
CA TYR A 63 -5.12 -7.08 6.23
C TYR A 63 -5.34 -8.57 6.51
N LEU A 64 -4.31 -9.39 6.49
CA LEU A 64 -4.42 -10.82 6.78
C LEU A 64 -4.94 -11.09 8.20
N LEU A 65 -4.61 -10.22 9.16
CA LEU A 65 -5.09 -10.35 10.54
C LEU A 65 -6.55 -9.91 10.73
N ASN A 66 -7.04 -8.99 9.88
CA ASN A 66 -8.44 -8.56 9.90
C ASN A 66 -8.93 -8.18 8.49
N PRO A 67 -9.31 -9.15 7.65
CA PRO A 67 -9.72 -8.91 6.27
C PRO A 67 -11.10 -8.25 6.11
N LEU A 68 -11.83 -8.00 7.19
CA LEU A 68 -13.13 -7.33 7.16
C LEU A 68 -13.02 -5.82 6.95
N LYS A 69 -11.81 -5.26 7.10
CA LYS A 69 -11.55 -3.85 6.89
C LYS A 69 -11.00 -3.64 5.48
N ASN A 70 -11.73 -2.92 4.63
CA ASN A 70 -11.38 -2.76 3.21
C ASN A 70 -10.18 -1.83 2.97
N ASN A 71 -9.99 -0.83 3.85
CA ASN A 71 -8.89 0.12 3.73
C ASN A 71 -8.19 0.27 5.09
N TYR A 72 -6.94 -0.12 5.16
CA TYR A 72 -6.06 0.15 6.29
C TYR A 72 -5.31 1.45 6.06
N THR A 73 -5.15 2.21 7.14
CA THR A 73 -4.19 3.30 7.21
C THR A 73 -3.09 2.95 8.21
N TRP A 74 -1.94 3.61 8.13
CA TRP A 74 -0.87 3.38 9.09
C TRP A 74 -1.28 3.81 10.51
N GLU A 75 -2.20 4.80 10.64
CA GLU A 75 -2.81 5.19 11.91
C GLU A 75 -3.67 4.08 12.51
N ASP A 76 -4.33 3.28 11.67
CA ASP A 76 -5.06 2.10 12.12
C ASP A 76 -4.10 1.05 12.68
N VAL A 77 -2.99 0.80 12.00
CA VAL A 77 -1.94 -0.10 12.49
C VAL A 77 -1.39 0.39 13.83
N ALA A 78 -1.12 1.70 13.94
CA ALA A 78 -0.67 2.32 15.18
C ALA A 78 -1.65 2.04 16.33
N ARG A 79 -2.94 2.29 16.10
CA ARG A 79 -3.98 2.12 17.10
C ARG A 79 -4.23 0.65 17.46
N GLU A 80 -4.41 -0.22 16.46
CA GLU A 80 -4.87 -1.59 16.66
C GLU A 80 -3.76 -2.55 17.08
N HIS A 81 -2.54 -2.28 16.67
CA HIS A 81 -1.41 -3.18 16.92
C HIS A 81 -0.36 -2.63 17.88
N LEU A 82 -0.24 -1.31 18.00
CA LEU A 82 0.75 -0.69 18.90
C LEU A 82 0.10 0.04 20.09
N GLY A 83 -1.23 0.22 20.09
CA GLY A 83 -1.93 0.98 21.13
C GLY A 83 -1.61 2.48 21.12
N LEU A 84 -1.14 3.00 19.98
CA LEU A 84 -0.76 4.40 19.82
C LEU A 84 -1.93 5.21 19.25
N MET A 85 -2.21 6.35 19.87
CA MET A 85 -3.16 7.34 19.37
C MET A 85 -2.36 8.51 18.77
N ILE A 86 -2.51 8.72 17.47
CA ILE A 86 -1.83 9.82 16.75
C ILE A 86 -2.79 11.01 16.65
N ASP A 87 -2.32 12.20 17.02
CA ASP A 87 -3.11 13.41 16.88
C ASP A 87 -3.24 13.79 15.39
N GLU A 88 -4.46 14.05 14.94
CA GLU A 88 -4.74 14.47 13.55
C GLU A 88 -4.13 15.85 13.19
N LYS A 89 -3.77 16.66 14.19
CA LYS A 89 -3.26 18.03 14.01
C LYS A 89 -1.73 18.13 13.91
N ILE A 90 -1.04 17.01 13.76
CA ILE A 90 0.41 17.01 13.55
C ILE A 90 0.77 17.55 12.16
N ASP A 91 1.94 18.19 12.06
CA ASP A 91 2.46 18.65 10.78
C ASP A 91 2.94 17.48 9.89
N GLN A 92 3.20 17.78 8.62
CA GLN A 92 3.57 16.78 7.61
C GLN A 92 4.90 16.07 7.96
N ASP A 93 5.87 16.77 8.52
CA ASP A 93 7.17 16.20 8.87
C ASP A 93 7.03 15.22 10.04
N MET A 94 6.25 15.59 11.05
CA MET A 94 5.92 14.70 12.16
C MET A 94 5.11 13.51 11.71
N LYS A 95 4.17 13.67 10.77
CA LYS A 95 3.39 12.59 10.19
C LYS A 95 4.30 11.56 9.54
N ALA A 96 5.26 11.99 8.71
CA ALA A 96 6.24 11.11 8.07
C ALA A 96 7.12 10.35 9.09
N CYS A 97 7.51 11.02 10.19
CA CYS A 97 8.26 10.38 11.27
C CYS A 97 7.42 9.32 11.99
N TYR A 98 6.16 9.61 12.31
CA TYR A 98 5.27 8.63 12.94
C TYR A 98 5.00 7.44 12.03
N GLU A 99 4.72 7.66 10.76
CA GLU A 99 4.54 6.57 9.78
C GLU A 99 5.78 5.67 9.71
N SER A 100 6.97 6.27 9.61
CA SER A 100 8.24 5.54 9.65
C SER A 100 8.42 4.73 10.95
N TYR A 101 8.05 5.32 12.09
CA TYR A 101 8.10 4.64 13.38
C TYR A 101 7.10 3.47 13.44
N VAL A 102 5.88 3.67 12.98
CA VAL A 102 4.83 2.63 12.95
C VAL A 102 5.27 1.47 12.07
N ASN A 103 5.82 1.74 10.88
CA ASN A 103 6.38 0.70 10.02
C ASN A 103 7.44 -0.14 10.74
N TYR A 104 8.35 0.51 11.45
CA TYR A 104 9.39 -0.18 12.23
C TYR A 104 8.81 -0.97 13.41
N ALA A 105 8.02 -0.31 14.25
CA ALA A 105 7.56 -0.87 15.52
C ALA A 105 6.53 -1.99 15.36
N SER A 106 5.76 -1.98 14.27
CA SER A 106 4.72 -2.98 14.03
C SER A 106 5.26 -4.33 13.55
N VAL A 107 6.47 -4.40 12.96
CA VAL A 107 7.00 -5.63 12.34
C VAL A 107 6.94 -6.83 13.29
N GLU A 108 7.55 -6.73 14.46
CA GLU A 108 7.62 -7.85 15.39
C GLU A 108 6.24 -8.23 15.96
N VAL A 109 5.41 -7.22 16.21
CA VAL A 109 4.05 -7.43 16.71
C VAL A 109 3.19 -8.14 15.66
N LEU A 110 3.26 -7.70 14.41
CA LEU A 110 2.53 -8.31 13.30
C LEU A 110 3.05 -9.72 12.99
N ARG A 111 4.37 -9.92 12.96
CA ARG A 111 4.96 -11.25 12.79
C ARG A 111 4.49 -12.23 13.87
N GLN A 112 4.45 -11.79 15.14
CA GLN A 112 3.96 -12.65 16.21
C GLN A 112 2.47 -12.99 16.03
N LYS A 113 1.63 -12.00 15.73
CA LYS A 113 0.21 -12.22 15.48
C LYS A 113 -0.06 -13.13 14.27
N LEU A 114 0.73 -12.98 13.17
CA LEU A 114 0.64 -13.87 12.02
C LEU A 114 1.00 -15.33 12.38
N ARG A 115 2.02 -15.54 13.22
CA ARG A 115 2.34 -16.88 13.74
C ARG A 115 1.21 -17.46 14.60
N ASP A 116 0.69 -16.67 15.53
CA ASP A 116 -0.38 -17.09 16.45
C ASP A 116 -1.67 -17.47 15.72
N THR A 117 -1.97 -16.78 14.61
CA THR A 117 -3.12 -17.05 13.74
C THR A 117 -2.83 -18.06 12.62
N LYS A 118 -1.60 -18.59 12.54
CA LYS A 118 -1.13 -19.51 11.49
C LYS A 118 -1.17 -18.92 10.06
N MET A 119 -1.08 -17.61 9.96
CA MET A 119 -1.05 -16.87 8.68
C MET A 119 0.38 -16.56 8.20
N ASP A 120 1.41 -16.89 8.99
CA ASP A 120 2.81 -16.57 8.67
C ASP A 120 3.26 -17.19 7.33
N THR A 121 2.91 -18.45 7.08
CA THR A 121 3.25 -19.13 5.83
C THR A 121 2.54 -18.49 4.63
N LEU A 122 1.25 -18.16 4.77
CA LEU A 122 0.49 -17.45 3.73
C LEU A 122 1.14 -16.10 3.42
N PHE A 123 1.45 -15.32 4.46
CA PHE A 123 2.07 -14.02 4.30
C PHE A 123 3.42 -14.12 3.58
N ARG A 124 4.32 -14.98 4.06
CA ARG A 124 5.69 -15.06 3.56
C ARG A 124 5.80 -15.72 2.19
N ASP A 125 5.06 -16.82 1.95
CA ASP A 125 5.28 -17.70 0.80
C ASP A 125 4.31 -17.38 -0.36
N ILE A 126 3.24 -16.60 -0.10
CA ILE A 126 2.24 -16.24 -1.11
C ILE A 126 2.09 -14.72 -1.23
N GLU A 127 1.67 -14.04 -0.17
CA GLU A 127 1.30 -12.63 -0.25
C GLU A 127 2.50 -11.72 -0.55
N MET A 128 3.63 -11.92 0.14
CA MET A 128 4.82 -11.11 -0.13
C MET A 128 5.38 -11.29 -1.54
N PRO A 129 5.55 -12.52 -2.09
CA PRO A 129 5.91 -12.68 -3.51
C PRO A 129 4.88 -12.09 -4.47
N LEU A 130 3.58 -12.14 -4.12
CA LEU A 130 2.51 -11.58 -4.96
C LEU A 130 2.62 -10.06 -5.08
N VAL A 131 3.05 -9.34 -4.04
CA VAL A 131 3.30 -7.88 -4.09
C VAL A 131 4.22 -7.53 -5.26
N PHE A 132 5.35 -8.25 -5.41
CA PHE A 132 6.31 -8.02 -6.48
C PHE A 132 5.78 -8.42 -7.85
N THR A 133 5.07 -9.55 -7.91
CA THR A 133 4.44 -10.01 -9.16
C THR A 133 3.41 -9.00 -9.66
N LEU A 134 2.57 -8.48 -8.79
CA LEU A 134 1.57 -7.46 -9.14
C LEU A 134 2.22 -6.15 -9.58
N PHE A 135 3.30 -5.74 -8.92
CA PHE A 135 4.07 -4.59 -9.35
C PHE A 135 4.63 -4.76 -10.78
N ASP A 136 5.26 -5.90 -11.06
CA ASP A 136 5.79 -6.20 -12.39
C ASP A 136 4.68 -6.23 -13.46
N MET A 137 3.52 -6.79 -13.13
CA MET A 137 2.36 -6.79 -14.04
C MET A 137 1.85 -5.38 -14.34
N GLU A 138 1.78 -4.51 -13.33
CA GLU A 138 1.37 -3.12 -13.48
C GLU A 138 2.38 -2.31 -14.32
N GLN A 139 3.69 -2.53 -14.11
CA GLN A 139 4.74 -1.89 -14.90
C GLN A 139 4.72 -2.32 -16.37
N ASN A 140 4.44 -3.59 -16.64
CA ASN A 140 4.31 -4.09 -18.01
C ASN A 140 3.02 -3.64 -18.70
N GLY A 141 1.98 -3.35 -17.90
CA GLY A 141 0.67 -2.95 -18.39
C GLY A 141 -0.06 -4.06 -19.13
N ILE A 142 -1.23 -3.72 -19.65
CA ILE A 142 -2.04 -4.59 -20.51
C ILE A 142 -2.36 -3.87 -21.83
N ARG A 143 -2.39 -4.63 -22.92
CA ARG A 143 -2.86 -4.10 -24.20
C ARG A 143 -4.39 -4.05 -24.20
N VAL A 144 -4.93 -2.85 -24.40
CA VAL A 144 -6.37 -2.63 -24.52
C VAL A 144 -6.73 -2.38 -25.98
N GLU A 145 -7.76 -3.05 -26.49
CA GLU A 145 -8.36 -2.76 -27.79
C GLU A 145 -9.38 -1.61 -27.62
N ALA A 146 -8.91 -0.38 -27.85
CA ALA A 146 -9.68 0.83 -27.59
C ALA A 146 -11.01 0.88 -28.36
N ASP A 147 -11.03 0.42 -29.61
CA ASP A 147 -12.22 0.40 -30.44
C ASP A 147 -13.28 -0.59 -29.92
N ALA A 148 -12.86 -1.77 -29.50
CA ALA A 148 -13.75 -2.76 -28.89
C ALA A 148 -14.34 -2.25 -27.56
N LEU A 149 -13.52 -1.61 -26.74
CA LEU A 149 -13.96 -1.02 -25.47
C LEU A 149 -14.97 0.11 -25.71
N LYS A 150 -14.70 0.98 -26.70
CA LYS A 150 -15.61 2.07 -27.08
C LYS A 150 -16.95 1.51 -27.58
N GLN A 151 -16.92 0.53 -28.48
CA GLN A 151 -18.13 -0.11 -29.02
C GLN A 151 -18.98 -0.74 -27.91
N TYR A 152 -18.33 -1.39 -26.94
CA TYR A 152 -19.03 -1.95 -25.78
C TYR A 152 -19.62 -0.85 -24.88
N GLY A 153 -18.89 0.23 -24.66
CA GLY A 153 -19.39 1.42 -23.94
C GLY A 153 -20.63 2.04 -24.59
N ASP A 154 -20.61 2.21 -25.92
CA ASP A 154 -21.75 2.74 -26.68
C ASP A 154 -22.99 1.82 -26.58
N GLN A 155 -22.80 0.49 -26.64
CA GLN A 155 -23.86 -0.49 -26.42
C GLN A 155 -24.46 -0.41 -25.01
N LEU A 156 -23.61 -0.27 -23.98
CA LEU A 156 -24.08 -0.12 -22.60
C LEU A 156 -24.84 1.19 -22.39
N ALA A 157 -24.37 2.30 -22.96
CA ALA A 157 -25.05 3.58 -22.89
C ALA A 157 -26.45 3.54 -23.53
N GLY A 158 -26.57 2.89 -24.70
CA GLY A 158 -27.85 2.65 -25.33
C GLY A 158 -28.82 1.85 -24.45
N LYS A 159 -28.31 0.76 -23.85
CA LYS A 159 -29.15 -0.08 -22.99
C LYS A 159 -29.54 0.60 -21.68
N ILE A 160 -28.67 1.43 -21.12
CA ILE A 160 -29.00 2.25 -19.93
C ILE A 160 -30.11 3.23 -20.26
N ALA A 161 -30.05 3.94 -21.41
CA ALA A 161 -31.06 4.89 -21.81
C ALA A 161 -32.42 4.22 -22.07
N GLU A 162 -32.43 3.00 -22.63
CA GLU A 162 -33.66 2.22 -22.80
C GLU A 162 -34.29 1.85 -21.45
N LEU A 163 -33.46 1.35 -20.51
CA LEU A 163 -33.92 0.98 -19.17
C LEU A 163 -34.39 2.19 -18.35
N GLU A 164 -33.73 3.32 -18.46
CA GLU A 164 -34.16 4.57 -17.82
C GLU A 164 -35.54 4.98 -18.32
N LYS A 165 -35.78 4.89 -19.63
CA LYS A 165 -37.09 5.19 -20.23
C LYS A 165 -38.17 4.25 -19.71
N GLU A 166 -37.92 2.94 -19.68
CA GLU A 166 -38.84 1.95 -19.13
C GLU A 166 -39.18 2.24 -17.66
N ILE A 167 -38.17 2.59 -16.85
CA ILE A 167 -38.36 2.94 -15.42
C ILE A 167 -39.28 4.16 -15.29
N TYR A 168 -39.07 5.23 -16.07
CA TYR A 168 -39.90 6.42 -16.01
C TYR A 168 -41.34 6.15 -16.49
N GLU A 169 -41.48 5.32 -17.53
CA GLU A 169 -42.82 4.93 -18.01
C GLU A 169 -43.60 4.12 -16.96
N GLU A 170 -42.94 3.17 -16.27
CA GLU A 170 -43.56 2.37 -15.22
C GLU A 170 -43.80 3.17 -13.93
N ALA A 171 -42.93 4.12 -13.58
CA ALA A 171 -43.08 4.97 -12.42
C ALA A 171 -44.16 6.06 -12.61
N GLY A 172 -44.54 6.39 -13.85
CA GLY A 172 -45.48 7.47 -14.17
C GLY A 172 -44.90 8.87 -13.92
N GLU A 173 -43.60 9.00 -13.84
CA GLU A 173 -42.85 10.27 -13.68
C GLU A 173 -41.97 10.52 -14.90
N THR A 174 -41.74 11.83 -15.23
CA THR A 174 -40.84 12.25 -16.31
C THR A 174 -39.61 12.95 -15.75
#